data_eb8bef1ee18bf10cfbd7d85b4967570a
#
_entry.id   eb8bef1ee18bf10cfbd7d85b4967570a
#
_cell.length_a   1.000
_cell.length_b   1.000
_cell.length_c   1.000
_cell.angle_alpha   90.00
_cell.angle_beta   90.00
_cell.angle_gamma   90.00
#
_symmetry.space_group_name_H-M   'P 1'
#
loop_
_entity.id
_entity.type
_entity.pdbx_description
1 polymer ?
#
loop_
_entity_poly.entity_id
_entity_poly.type
_entity_poly.pdbx_seq_one_letter_code
_entity_poly.pdbx_strand_id
1 'polypeptide(L)'
;MKALLKLFNRLLFSAFLFFLVPAMAFAGLDESFLQAVYEGDSKKAESILNLGADIESRTQKGSTALIVASARNDSEMVRFLLSRGARANSLNRYDDTALLLCSTRGNTRCVKSLIEEEVDLNARNMHGWSPLARAARYGHLETMQLLLEHGANVNVQLNDGATPLLIATGEEHSGAVHLLLSNGADIHSKNYDGIQPILLAVLTGRKDIVELLISKGADPNSRNAFGDPLLFLAIERDFADCVELLLNFGVDVNALSPKGWTPLMHSAKFGRIRTAKALIEKGVDVNSTSKGGATSLMIASERGELEVVKLLVEHQANVNAKSKNGTTPIISGAAGGHENVVAYLLDNGAKLHMAIKNGSTALMVAAERGHLKTVKVLMKQGANVQARSKRGWTPLMVAAAGGHTEITRLFLDEGANWDVKSKAGWTALKVALKLGKKEVAQQLKEFGANK
;
A
#
# COMPACT_ATOMS: atom_id res chain seq x y z
N MET A 1 -0.67 -6.39 -3.96
CA MET A 1 -0.64 -5.17 -3.13
C MET A 1 -1.99 -4.45 -3.06
N LYS A 2 -2.64 -4.04 -4.16
CA LYS A 2 -4.04 -3.55 -4.15
C LYS A 2 -5.06 -4.59 -3.67
N ALA A 3 -4.75 -5.88 -3.74
CA ALA A 3 -5.58 -6.97 -3.24
C ALA A 3 -5.55 -7.09 -1.70
N LEU A 4 -4.42 -6.84 -1.04
CA LEU A 4 -4.31 -6.87 0.42
C LEU A 4 -5.12 -5.74 1.09
N LEU A 5 -5.10 -4.53 0.52
CA LEU A 5 -5.97 -3.43 1.01
C LEU A 5 -7.45 -3.68 0.71
N LYS A 6 -7.76 -4.35 -0.42
CA LYS A 6 -9.16 -4.75 -0.73
C LYS A 6 -9.65 -5.91 0.14
N LEU A 7 -8.76 -6.82 0.58
CA LEU A 7 -9.13 -7.85 1.56
C LEU A 7 -9.39 -7.24 2.93
N PHE A 8 -8.53 -6.31 3.38
CA PHE A 8 -8.73 -5.59 4.64
C PHE A 8 -10.02 -4.75 4.61
N ASN A 9 -10.32 -4.05 3.50
CA ASN A 9 -11.58 -3.32 3.32
C ASN A 9 -12.80 -4.24 3.09
N ARG A 10 -12.66 -5.45 2.55
CA ARG A 10 -13.80 -6.38 2.38
C ARG A 10 -14.23 -7.04 3.69
N LEU A 11 -13.33 -7.26 4.63
CA LEU A 11 -13.66 -7.71 5.99
C LEU A 11 -14.20 -6.58 6.87
N LEU A 12 -13.96 -5.31 6.49
CA LEU A 12 -14.43 -4.12 7.21
C LEU A 12 -15.87 -3.72 6.86
N PHE A 13 -16.45 -4.21 5.74
CA PHE A 13 -17.76 -3.75 5.24
C PHE A 13 -18.92 -4.69 5.54
N SER A 14 -18.73 -5.80 6.25
CA SER A 14 -19.85 -6.64 6.62
C SER A 14 -20.43 -6.24 7.99
N ALA A 15 -21.62 -5.66 7.91
CA ALA A 15 -22.61 -5.54 8.97
C ALA A 15 -22.63 -4.27 9.81
N PHE A 16 -22.70 -3.11 9.17
CA PHE A 16 -23.58 -2.07 9.68
C PHE A 16 -24.92 -2.15 8.93
N LEU A 17 -25.65 -3.25 9.08
CA LEU A 17 -27.07 -3.24 8.77
C LEU A 17 -27.77 -2.61 9.97
N PHE A 18 -28.14 -1.36 9.82
CA PHE A 18 -29.16 -0.69 10.61
C PHE A 18 -30.30 -1.66 10.90
N PHE A 19 -30.59 -1.87 12.18
CA PHE A 19 -31.80 -2.51 12.62
C PHE A 19 -33.00 -1.62 12.27
N LEU A 20 -33.39 -1.56 11.02
CA LEU A 20 -34.74 -1.20 10.65
C LEU A 20 -35.57 -2.48 10.86
N VAL A 21 -36.10 -2.63 12.06
CA VAL A 21 -37.24 -3.50 12.28
C VAL A 21 -38.41 -2.82 11.60
N PRO A 22 -39.02 -3.40 10.54
CA PRO A 22 -40.31 -2.89 10.07
C PRO A 22 -41.31 -2.95 11.24
N ALA A 23 -42.11 -1.90 11.37
CA ALA A 23 -43.22 -1.89 12.32
C ALA A 23 -44.20 -3.00 11.92
N MET A 24 -43.99 -4.23 12.48
CA MET A 24 -44.97 -5.31 12.44
C MET A 24 -45.75 -5.27 13.72
N ALA A 25 -47.07 -5.41 13.60
CA ALA A 25 -47.99 -5.51 14.70
C ALA A 25 -47.56 -6.66 15.64
N PHE A 26 -47.14 -6.33 16.86
CA PHE A 26 -46.70 -7.27 17.86
C PHE A 26 -47.90 -7.91 18.53
N ALA A 27 -48.01 -9.23 18.46
CA ALA A 27 -49.20 -9.99 18.86
C ALA A 27 -49.03 -10.79 20.18
N GLY A 28 -48.31 -10.22 21.17
CA GLY A 28 -48.12 -10.88 22.48
C GLY A 28 -47.48 -10.00 23.54
N LEU A 29 -47.52 -10.39 24.79
CA LEU A 29 -46.88 -9.65 25.90
C LEU A 29 -45.35 -9.54 25.69
N ASP A 30 -44.71 -10.64 25.27
CA ASP A 30 -43.28 -10.70 25.05
C ASP A 30 -42.84 -9.76 23.93
N GLU A 31 -43.60 -9.72 22.83
CA GLU A 31 -43.30 -8.81 21.71
C GLU A 31 -43.52 -7.36 22.10
N SER A 32 -44.60 -7.07 22.86
CA SER A 32 -44.85 -5.72 23.39
C SER A 32 -43.77 -5.28 24.38
N PHE A 33 -43.22 -6.19 25.17
CA PHE A 33 -42.11 -5.98 26.08
C PHE A 33 -40.83 -5.64 25.29
N LEU A 34 -40.46 -6.44 24.31
CA LEU A 34 -39.30 -6.17 23.45
C LEU A 34 -39.42 -4.83 22.70
N GLN A 35 -40.64 -4.45 22.29
CA GLN A 35 -40.90 -3.17 21.68
C GLN A 35 -40.70 -2.02 22.67
N ALA A 36 -41.21 -2.11 23.91
CA ALA A 36 -40.98 -1.10 24.94
C ALA A 36 -39.50 -0.92 25.27
N VAL A 37 -38.74 -2.03 25.34
CA VAL A 37 -37.29 -1.99 25.50
C VAL A 37 -36.61 -1.33 24.27
N TYR A 38 -37.07 -1.66 23.06
CA TYR A 38 -36.57 -1.02 21.86
C TYR A 38 -36.89 0.49 21.79
N GLU A 39 -38.03 0.94 22.30
CA GLU A 39 -38.43 2.35 22.41
C GLU A 39 -37.67 3.08 23.53
N GLY A 40 -37.09 2.36 24.50
CA GLY A 40 -36.41 2.92 25.68
C GLY A 40 -37.42 3.32 26.77
N ASP A 41 -38.66 2.83 26.70
CA ASP A 41 -39.70 3.14 27.70
C ASP A 41 -39.66 2.13 28.88
N SER A 42 -38.86 2.47 29.88
CA SER A 42 -38.65 1.63 31.06
C SER A 42 -39.93 1.44 31.88
N LYS A 43 -40.84 2.44 31.94
CA LYS A 43 -42.11 2.33 32.65
C LYS A 43 -43.05 1.39 31.96
N LYS A 44 -43.15 1.47 30.64
CA LYS A 44 -43.94 0.56 29.81
C LYS A 44 -43.38 -0.86 29.89
N ALA A 45 -42.03 -1.01 29.77
CA ALA A 45 -41.37 -2.31 29.93
C ALA A 45 -41.65 -2.95 31.30
N GLU A 46 -41.57 -2.18 32.38
CA GLU A 46 -41.91 -2.61 33.74
C GLU A 46 -43.35 -3.06 33.88
N SER A 47 -44.27 -2.26 33.34
CA SER A 47 -45.68 -2.59 33.39
C SER A 47 -46.00 -3.91 32.68
N ILE A 48 -45.37 -4.16 31.53
CA ILE A 48 -45.55 -5.39 30.74
C ILE A 48 -44.88 -6.58 31.41
N LEU A 49 -43.71 -6.44 32.06
CA LEU A 49 -43.11 -7.49 32.90
C LEU A 49 -43.99 -7.87 34.06
N ASN A 50 -44.61 -6.90 34.72
CA ASN A 50 -45.54 -7.15 35.83
C ASN A 50 -46.83 -7.86 35.37
N LEU A 51 -47.18 -7.81 34.10
CA LEU A 51 -48.27 -8.57 33.49
C LEU A 51 -47.84 -10.00 33.10
N GLY A 52 -46.60 -10.39 33.31
CA GLY A 52 -46.09 -11.73 33.10
C GLY A 52 -45.33 -11.96 31.79
N ALA A 53 -44.84 -10.90 31.12
CA ALA A 53 -43.94 -11.09 29.99
C ALA A 53 -42.64 -11.77 30.44
N ASP A 54 -42.06 -12.61 29.58
CA ASP A 54 -40.75 -13.24 29.82
C ASP A 54 -39.62 -12.25 29.57
N ILE A 55 -38.82 -11.96 30.61
CA ILE A 55 -37.64 -11.09 30.51
C ILE A 55 -36.60 -11.66 29.56
N GLU A 56 -36.57 -12.97 29.31
CA GLU A 56 -35.68 -13.66 28.38
C GLU A 56 -36.31 -13.85 26.99
N SER A 57 -37.48 -13.24 26.74
CA SER A 57 -38.09 -13.24 25.41
C SER A 57 -37.09 -12.75 24.35
N ARG A 58 -37.22 -13.31 23.12
CA ARG A 58 -36.21 -13.10 22.07
C ARG A 58 -36.83 -12.54 20.79
N THR A 59 -36.15 -11.62 20.19
CA THR A 59 -36.44 -11.16 18.83
C THR A 59 -36.24 -12.27 17.80
N GLN A 60 -36.70 -12.06 16.56
CA GLN A 60 -36.46 -13.00 15.45
C GLN A 60 -34.95 -13.28 15.21
N LYS A 61 -34.04 -12.35 15.60
CA LYS A 61 -32.58 -12.53 15.56
C LYS A 61 -32.02 -13.21 16.81
N GLY A 62 -32.86 -13.69 17.71
CA GLY A 62 -32.46 -14.36 18.94
C GLY A 62 -31.94 -13.40 20.03
N SER A 63 -32.01 -12.09 19.84
CA SER A 63 -31.58 -11.09 20.82
C SER A 63 -32.57 -11.01 21.98
N THR A 64 -32.10 -11.11 23.24
CA THR A 64 -32.88 -10.82 24.42
C THR A 64 -33.10 -9.32 24.59
N ALA A 65 -34.01 -8.92 25.48
CA ALA A 65 -34.24 -7.53 25.85
C ALA A 65 -32.95 -6.82 26.25
N LEU A 66 -32.07 -7.48 27.03
CA LEU A 66 -30.79 -6.96 27.45
C LEU A 66 -29.84 -6.70 26.25
N ILE A 67 -29.78 -7.62 25.30
CA ILE A 67 -28.99 -7.44 24.06
C ILE A 67 -29.55 -6.28 23.23
N VAL A 68 -30.87 -6.14 23.14
CA VAL A 68 -31.53 -5.03 22.43
C VAL A 68 -31.18 -3.68 23.07
N ALA A 69 -31.33 -3.55 24.40
CA ALA A 69 -30.96 -2.32 25.13
C ALA A 69 -29.48 -1.96 24.95
N SER A 70 -28.59 -2.96 25.03
CA SER A 70 -27.15 -2.80 24.81
C SER A 70 -26.82 -2.31 23.40
N ALA A 71 -27.45 -2.89 22.37
CA ALA A 71 -27.28 -2.46 20.99
C ALA A 71 -27.77 -1.03 20.75
N ARG A 72 -28.77 -0.57 21.49
CA ARG A 72 -29.32 0.79 21.45
C ARG A 72 -28.50 1.81 22.25
N ASN A 73 -27.48 1.38 22.98
CA ASN A 73 -26.67 2.23 23.84
C ASN A 73 -27.45 2.79 25.07
N ASP A 74 -28.48 2.08 25.52
CA ASP A 74 -29.36 2.51 26.58
C ASP A 74 -28.92 1.94 27.96
N SER A 75 -28.05 2.65 28.64
CA SER A 75 -27.51 2.20 29.95
C SER A 75 -28.57 2.10 31.04
N GLU A 76 -29.59 2.94 31.00
CA GLU A 76 -30.64 2.94 32.03
C GLU A 76 -31.55 1.69 31.86
N MET A 77 -31.90 1.38 30.61
CA MET A 77 -32.64 0.17 30.30
C MET A 77 -31.83 -1.09 30.62
N VAL A 78 -30.52 -1.11 30.33
CA VAL A 78 -29.61 -2.20 30.68
C VAL A 78 -29.63 -2.44 32.19
N ARG A 79 -29.45 -1.38 32.99
CA ARG A 79 -29.46 -1.44 34.44
C ARG A 79 -30.82 -1.92 34.98
N PHE A 80 -31.90 -1.39 34.42
CA PHE A 80 -33.26 -1.84 34.75
C PHE A 80 -33.43 -3.33 34.51
N LEU A 81 -33.05 -3.84 33.32
CA LEU A 81 -33.21 -5.26 33.00
C LEU A 81 -32.34 -6.15 33.90
N LEU A 82 -31.08 -5.76 34.18
CA LEU A 82 -30.22 -6.51 35.12
C LEU A 82 -30.84 -6.55 36.54
N SER A 83 -31.38 -5.44 37.06
CA SER A 83 -32.03 -5.40 38.36
C SER A 83 -33.30 -6.27 38.45
N ARG A 84 -33.87 -6.65 37.29
CA ARG A 84 -35.02 -7.56 37.18
C ARG A 84 -34.59 -8.99 36.87
N GLY A 85 -33.28 -9.30 36.92
CA GLY A 85 -32.76 -10.65 36.78
C GLY A 85 -32.56 -11.12 35.34
N ALA A 86 -32.41 -10.19 34.36
CA ALA A 86 -32.05 -10.58 33.01
C ALA A 86 -30.68 -11.26 32.97
N ARG A 87 -30.55 -12.35 32.23
CA ARG A 87 -29.29 -13.13 32.11
C ARG A 87 -28.25 -12.37 31.32
N ALA A 88 -27.18 -11.89 31.98
CA ALA A 88 -26.16 -11.04 31.44
C ALA A 88 -25.32 -11.73 30.33
N ASN A 89 -25.14 -13.06 30.40
CA ASN A 89 -24.33 -13.84 29.44
C ASN A 89 -25.16 -14.44 28.27
N SER A 90 -26.41 -13.99 28.08
CA SER A 90 -27.23 -14.46 26.95
C SER A 90 -26.59 -14.11 25.60
N LEU A 91 -26.73 -15.03 24.63
CA LEU A 91 -26.22 -14.88 23.25
C LEU A 91 -27.38 -14.68 22.27
N ASN A 92 -27.18 -13.87 21.24
CA ASN A 92 -28.06 -13.84 20.08
C ASN A 92 -27.61 -14.89 19.03
N ARG A 93 -28.23 -14.90 17.83
CA ARG A 93 -27.89 -15.84 16.74
C ARG A 93 -26.50 -15.62 16.14
N TYR A 94 -25.80 -14.51 16.46
CA TYR A 94 -24.46 -14.18 16.02
C TYR A 94 -23.41 -14.40 17.13
N ASP A 95 -23.83 -15.01 18.24
CA ASP A 95 -23.08 -15.16 19.50
C ASP A 95 -22.68 -13.80 20.12
N ASP A 96 -23.38 -12.69 19.77
CA ASP A 96 -23.13 -11.41 20.42
C ASP A 96 -23.74 -11.41 21.82
N THR A 97 -22.95 -10.94 22.78
CA THR A 97 -23.38 -10.67 24.17
C THR A 97 -23.77 -9.21 24.34
N ALA A 98 -24.49 -8.89 25.42
CA ALA A 98 -24.73 -7.51 25.83
C ALA A 98 -23.42 -6.73 26.00
N LEU A 99 -22.42 -7.33 26.66
CA LEU A 99 -21.10 -6.73 26.90
C LEU A 99 -20.38 -6.39 25.58
N LEU A 100 -20.41 -7.30 24.59
CA LEU A 100 -19.79 -7.05 23.30
C LEU A 100 -20.43 -5.84 22.59
N LEU A 101 -21.75 -5.70 22.65
CA LEU A 101 -22.45 -4.58 22.03
C LEU A 101 -22.22 -3.26 22.77
N CYS A 102 -22.23 -3.24 24.10
CA CYS A 102 -21.88 -2.07 24.90
C CYS A 102 -20.43 -1.62 24.61
N SER A 103 -19.51 -2.58 24.51
CA SER A 103 -18.09 -2.30 24.16
C SER A 103 -17.93 -1.76 22.75
N THR A 104 -18.74 -2.25 21.81
CA THR A 104 -18.78 -1.72 20.43
C THR A 104 -19.24 -0.27 20.38
N ARG A 105 -20.12 0.15 21.31
CA ARG A 105 -20.65 1.51 21.41
C ARG A 105 -19.80 2.44 22.29
N GLY A 106 -18.82 1.91 22.99
CA GLY A 106 -18.04 2.67 23.96
C GLY A 106 -18.83 3.10 25.18
N ASN A 107 -19.91 2.36 25.50
CA ASN A 107 -20.78 2.70 26.63
C ASN A 107 -20.20 2.18 27.95
N THR A 108 -19.30 2.94 28.55
CA THR A 108 -18.62 2.59 29.79
C THR A 108 -19.58 2.32 30.94
N ARG A 109 -20.71 3.06 31.02
CA ARG A 109 -21.74 2.82 32.05
C ARG A 109 -22.40 1.45 31.88
N CYS A 110 -22.76 1.10 30.64
CA CYS A 110 -23.31 -0.21 30.33
C CYS A 110 -22.32 -1.33 30.64
N VAL A 111 -21.05 -1.17 30.20
CA VAL A 111 -19.99 -2.13 30.46
C VAL A 111 -19.79 -2.34 31.94
N LYS A 112 -19.75 -1.27 32.75
CA LYS A 112 -19.64 -1.36 34.20
C LYS A 112 -20.76 -2.15 34.83
N SER A 113 -22.03 -1.85 34.49
CA SER A 113 -23.18 -2.60 35.02
C SER A 113 -23.14 -4.08 34.67
N LEU A 114 -22.64 -4.44 33.48
CA LEU A 114 -22.52 -5.84 33.08
C LEU A 114 -21.37 -6.56 33.81
N ILE A 115 -20.25 -5.88 34.05
CA ILE A 115 -19.09 -6.45 34.78
C ILE A 115 -19.51 -6.81 36.23
N GLU A 116 -20.38 -6.02 36.86
CA GLU A 116 -20.91 -6.28 38.19
C GLU A 116 -21.73 -7.58 38.27
N GLU A 117 -22.20 -8.10 37.12
CA GLU A 117 -22.95 -9.37 36.98
C GLU A 117 -22.07 -10.58 36.62
N GLU A 118 -20.77 -10.51 36.85
CA GLU A 118 -19.77 -11.57 36.59
C GLU A 118 -19.86 -12.16 35.15
N VAL A 119 -19.94 -11.28 34.16
CA VAL A 119 -19.99 -11.69 32.73
C VAL A 119 -18.65 -12.21 32.22
N ASP A 120 -18.69 -13.06 31.20
CA ASP A 120 -17.48 -13.48 30.49
C ASP A 120 -16.92 -12.33 29.65
N LEU A 121 -15.82 -11.71 30.15
CA LEU A 121 -15.12 -10.60 29.50
C LEU A 121 -14.45 -11.00 28.18
N ASN A 122 -14.27 -12.31 27.94
CA ASN A 122 -13.58 -12.88 26.80
C ASN A 122 -14.52 -13.61 25.84
N ALA A 123 -15.84 -13.52 26.07
CA ALA A 123 -16.83 -14.10 25.17
C ALA A 123 -16.60 -13.62 23.73
N ARG A 124 -16.60 -14.54 22.78
CA ARG A 124 -16.35 -14.27 21.36
C ARG A 124 -17.60 -14.57 20.54
N ASN A 125 -17.96 -13.66 19.66
CA ASN A 125 -19.04 -13.91 18.73
C ASN A 125 -18.59 -14.86 17.58
N MET A 126 -19.50 -15.22 16.68
CA MET A 126 -19.24 -16.13 15.54
C MET A 126 -18.07 -15.66 14.64
N HIS A 127 -17.72 -14.37 14.65
CA HIS A 127 -16.60 -13.80 13.91
C HIS A 127 -15.31 -13.71 14.74
N GLY A 128 -15.33 -14.20 15.97
CA GLY A 128 -14.22 -14.16 16.91
C GLY A 128 -14.00 -12.84 17.64
N TRP A 129 -14.91 -11.85 17.49
CA TRP A 129 -14.81 -10.58 18.20
C TRP A 129 -15.07 -10.75 19.69
N SER A 130 -14.15 -10.22 20.51
CA SER A 130 -14.35 -10.03 21.94
C SER A 130 -14.75 -8.58 22.27
N PRO A 131 -15.26 -8.30 23.49
CA PRO A 131 -15.54 -6.95 23.95
C PRO A 131 -14.35 -6.00 23.81
N LEU A 132 -13.16 -6.45 24.25
CA LEU A 132 -11.93 -5.64 24.17
C LEU A 132 -11.52 -5.36 22.70
N ALA A 133 -11.61 -6.36 21.82
CA ALA A 133 -11.30 -6.19 20.40
C ALA A 133 -12.26 -5.22 19.71
N ARG A 134 -13.53 -5.23 20.09
CA ARG A 134 -14.52 -4.25 19.62
C ARG A 134 -14.23 -2.84 20.11
N ALA A 135 -13.95 -2.68 21.40
CA ALA A 135 -13.57 -1.37 21.95
C ALA A 135 -12.28 -0.83 21.32
N ALA A 136 -11.29 -1.70 21.08
CA ALA A 136 -10.04 -1.36 20.38
C ALA A 136 -10.27 -0.90 18.94
N ARG A 137 -11.21 -1.55 18.22
CA ARG A 137 -11.56 -1.18 16.85
C ARG A 137 -12.08 0.26 16.72
N TYR A 138 -12.82 0.72 17.71
CA TYR A 138 -13.42 2.05 17.70
C TYR A 138 -12.69 3.06 18.58
N GLY A 139 -11.56 2.66 19.18
CA GLY A 139 -10.74 3.56 20.01
C GLY A 139 -11.41 3.98 21.32
N HIS A 140 -12.30 3.17 21.89
CA HIS A 140 -13.03 3.48 23.11
C HIS A 140 -12.16 3.28 24.36
N LEU A 141 -11.26 4.23 24.65
CA LEU A 141 -10.22 4.10 25.67
C LEU A 141 -10.75 3.79 27.06
N GLU A 142 -11.77 4.52 27.53
CA GLU A 142 -12.35 4.28 28.86
C GLU A 142 -12.94 2.87 29.00
N THR A 143 -13.64 2.40 27.95
CA THR A 143 -14.19 1.04 27.91
C THR A 143 -13.08 -0.01 27.90
N MET A 144 -12.02 0.21 27.12
CA MET A 144 -10.86 -0.68 27.07
C MET A 144 -10.17 -0.74 28.42
N GLN A 145 -9.94 0.42 29.06
CA GLN A 145 -9.34 0.50 30.37
C GLN A 145 -10.13 -0.32 31.39
N LEU A 146 -11.45 -0.11 31.45
CA LEU A 146 -12.33 -0.83 32.37
C LEU A 146 -12.29 -2.35 32.15
N LEU A 147 -12.33 -2.79 30.89
CA LEU A 147 -12.24 -4.23 30.54
C LEU A 147 -10.90 -4.84 30.97
N LEU A 148 -9.79 -4.13 30.74
CA LEU A 148 -8.45 -4.59 31.11
C LEU A 148 -8.23 -4.64 32.62
N GLU A 149 -8.72 -3.66 33.36
CA GLU A 149 -8.68 -3.63 34.83
C GLU A 149 -9.40 -4.81 35.46
N HIS A 150 -10.43 -5.34 34.80
CA HIS A 150 -11.20 -6.51 35.26
C HIS A 150 -10.73 -7.84 34.66
N GLY A 151 -9.59 -7.86 33.95
CA GLY A 151 -8.95 -9.09 33.50
C GLY A 151 -9.37 -9.58 32.10
N ALA A 152 -9.86 -8.68 31.24
CA ALA A 152 -10.05 -9.05 29.83
C ALA A 152 -8.70 -9.43 29.20
N ASN A 153 -8.69 -10.51 28.43
CA ASN A 153 -7.48 -11.00 27.76
C ASN A 153 -7.03 -10.02 26.67
N VAL A 154 -5.91 -9.33 26.94
CA VAL A 154 -5.31 -8.33 26.02
C VAL A 154 -4.85 -8.93 24.69
N ASN A 155 -4.58 -10.24 24.64
CA ASN A 155 -4.05 -10.97 23.48
C ASN A 155 -5.09 -11.90 22.84
N VAL A 156 -6.38 -11.69 23.08
CA VAL A 156 -7.44 -12.47 22.43
C VAL A 156 -7.33 -12.36 20.91
N GLN A 157 -7.46 -13.49 20.22
CA GLN A 157 -7.38 -13.51 18.76
C GLN A 157 -8.76 -13.64 18.11
N LEU A 158 -9.00 -12.93 17.04
CA LEU A 158 -10.12 -13.12 16.13
C LEU A 158 -9.95 -14.39 15.29
N ASN A 159 -10.95 -14.72 14.47
CA ASN A 159 -10.90 -15.90 13.61
C ASN A 159 -9.84 -15.85 12.49
N ASP A 160 -9.28 -14.68 12.19
CA ASP A 160 -8.17 -14.45 11.27
C ASP A 160 -6.82 -14.31 11.99
N GLY A 161 -6.80 -14.53 13.31
CA GLY A 161 -5.61 -14.37 14.15
C GLY A 161 -5.30 -12.94 14.57
N ALA A 162 -6.10 -11.94 14.18
CA ALA A 162 -5.87 -10.56 14.59
C ALA A 162 -6.08 -10.39 16.11
N THR A 163 -5.18 -9.63 16.74
CA THR A 163 -5.27 -9.24 18.16
C THR A 163 -5.85 -7.84 18.31
N PRO A 164 -6.33 -7.42 19.51
CA PRO A 164 -6.74 -6.05 19.76
C PRO A 164 -5.67 -5.02 19.37
N LEU A 165 -4.38 -5.35 19.58
CA LEU A 165 -3.26 -4.49 19.19
C LEU A 165 -3.18 -4.31 17.67
N LEU A 166 -3.30 -5.39 16.90
CA LEU A 166 -3.34 -5.31 15.42
C LEU A 166 -4.52 -4.48 14.94
N ILE A 167 -5.69 -4.67 15.57
CA ILE A 167 -6.92 -3.94 15.22
C ILE A 167 -6.74 -2.44 15.50
N ALA A 168 -6.33 -2.08 16.73
CA ALA A 168 -6.11 -0.68 17.11
C ALA A 168 -5.06 0.01 16.22
N THR A 169 -4.02 -0.73 15.82
CA THR A 169 -2.99 -0.23 14.90
C THR A 169 -3.56 0.01 13.50
N GLY A 170 -4.36 -0.92 12.99
CA GLY A 170 -4.97 -0.83 11.65
C GLY A 170 -6.03 0.26 11.53
N GLU A 171 -6.76 0.51 12.61
CA GLU A 171 -7.76 1.59 12.72
C GLU A 171 -7.10 2.93 13.18
N GLU A 172 -5.78 2.95 13.31
CA GLU A 172 -4.97 4.14 13.60
C GLU A 172 -5.25 4.81 14.96
N HIS A 173 -5.68 4.05 15.94
CA HIS A 173 -5.99 4.53 17.29
C HIS A 173 -4.76 4.50 18.21
N SER A 174 -3.88 5.51 18.13
CA SER A 174 -2.62 5.55 18.91
C SER A 174 -2.81 5.44 20.42
N GLY A 175 -3.86 6.05 20.97
CA GLY A 175 -4.21 5.91 22.39
C GLY A 175 -4.56 4.46 22.78
N ALA A 176 -5.30 3.75 21.94
CA ALA A 176 -5.62 2.34 22.14
C ALA A 176 -4.38 1.44 22.04
N VAL A 177 -3.50 1.72 21.06
CA VAL A 177 -2.21 1.03 20.92
C VAL A 177 -1.37 1.20 22.16
N HIS A 178 -1.26 2.42 22.66
CA HIS A 178 -0.52 2.70 23.91
C HIS A 178 -1.10 1.94 25.10
N LEU A 179 -2.42 1.99 25.27
CA LEU A 179 -3.11 1.33 26.38
C LEU A 179 -2.90 -0.20 26.34
N LEU A 180 -3.05 -0.82 25.18
CA LEU A 180 -2.86 -2.26 24.99
C LEU A 180 -1.41 -2.68 25.31
N LEU A 181 -0.42 -1.95 24.80
CA LEU A 181 1.00 -2.23 25.07
C LEU A 181 1.34 -2.07 26.56
N SER A 182 0.75 -1.09 27.24
CA SER A 182 0.94 -0.88 28.68
C SER A 182 0.30 -1.99 29.54
N ASN A 183 -0.65 -2.74 28.97
CA ASN A 183 -1.30 -3.87 29.61
C ASN A 183 -0.80 -5.24 29.09
N GLY A 184 0.40 -5.29 28.49
CA GLY A 184 1.04 -6.54 28.10
C GLY A 184 0.57 -7.14 26.78
N ALA A 185 0.07 -6.32 25.85
CA ALA A 185 -0.20 -6.80 24.49
C ALA A 185 1.08 -7.28 23.82
N ASP A 186 1.03 -8.43 23.17
CA ASP A 186 2.17 -8.98 22.42
C ASP A 186 2.46 -8.16 21.17
N ILE A 187 3.55 -7.38 21.24
CA ILE A 187 4.02 -6.49 20.19
C ILE A 187 4.46 -7.25 18.93
N HIS A 188 4.79 -8.54 19.07
CA HIS A 188 5.24 -9.42 17.99
C HIS A 188 4.12 -10.30 17.45
N SER A 189 2.87 -10.13 17.93
CA SER A 189 1.71 -10.88 17.47
C SER A 189 1.57 -10.78 15.95
N LYS A 190 1.06 -11.86 15.33
CA LYS A 190 0.81 -11.92 13.88
C LYS A 190 -0.57 -12.47 13.63
N ASN A 191 -1.28 -11.90 12.66
CA ASN A 191 -2.45 -12.57 12.12
C ASN A 191 -2.04 -13.74 11.20
N TYR A 192 -3.00 -14.48 10.67
CA TYR A 192 -2.71 -15.64 9.79
C TYR A 192 -2.05 -15.28 8.46
N ASP A 193 -2.13 -14.01 8.02
CA ASP A 193 -1.40 -13.48 6.87
C ASP A 193 0.04 -13.06 7.22
N GLY A 194 0.48 -13.27 8.47
CA GLY A 194 1.81 -12.91 8.97
C GLY A 194 2.01 -11.40 9.21
N ILE A 195 0.92 -10.62 9.27
CA ILE A 195 0.98 -9.18 9.48
C ILE A 195 1.24 -8.89 10.96
N GLN A 196 2.28 -8.09 11.23
CA GLN A 196 2.66 -7.60 12.56
C GLN A 196 2.16 -6.16 12.79
N PRO A 197 2.00 -5.71 14.06
CA PRO A 197 1.61 -4.33 14.36
C PRO A 197 2.51 -3.28 13.69
N ILE A 198 3.84 -3.42 13.78
CA ILE A 198 4.78 -2.47 13.18
C ILE A 198 4.66 -2.42 11.64
N LEU A 199 4.44 -3.55 11.00
CA LEU A 199 4.22 -3.62 9.56
C LEU A 199 2.95 -2.85 9.18
N LEU A 200 1.88 -3.02 9.95
CA LEU A 200 0.61 -2.34 9.72
C LEU A 200 0.72 -0.83 9.93
N ALA A 201 1.41 -0.39 11.02
CA ALA A 201 1.67 1.02 11.29
C ALA A 201 2.47 1.71 10.16
N VAL A 202 3.48 1.02 9.60
CA VAL A 202 4.23 1.53 8.45
C VAL A 202 3.35 1.57 7.18
N LEU A 203 2.48 0.58 6.97
CA LEU A 203 1.57 0.54 5.82
C LEU A 203 0.48 1.62 5.86
N THR A 204 0.12 2.11 7.05
CA THR A 204 -0.84 3.21 7.24
C THR A 204 -0.16 4.58 7.32
N GLY A 205 1.18 4.62 7.42
CA GLY A 205 1.95 5.86 7.49
C GLY A 205 1.88 6.58 8.84
N ARG A 206 1.44 5.91 9.91
CA ARG A 206 1.28 6.48 11.24
C ARG A 206 2.61 6.50 11.99
N LYS A 207 3.36 7.60 11.77
CA LYS A 207 4.66 7.84 12.42
C LYS A 207 4.61 7.69 13.93
N ASP A 208 3.59 8.25 14.57
CA ASP A 208 3.39 8.19 16.02
C ASP A 208 3.25 6.74 16.54
N ILE A 209 2.50 5.91 15.82
CA ILE A 209 2.35 4.49 16.19
C ILE A 209 3.64 3.70 15.87
N VAL A 210 4.32 3.99 14.76
CA VAL A 210 5.62 3.37 14.43
C VAL A 210 6.64 3.66 15.51
N GLU A 211 6.75 4.94 15.94
CA GLU A 211 7.65 5.38 17.01
C GLU A 211 7.33 4.69 18.34
N LEU A 212 6.05 4.65 18.70
CA LEU A 212 5.60 3.98 19.92
C LEU A 212 5.96 2.48 19.91
N LEU A 213 5.67 1.77 18.80
CA LEU A 213 5.97 0.35 18.68
C LEU A 213 7.47 0.09 18.79
N ILE A 214 8.32 0.86 18.09
CA ILE A 214 9.77 0.68 18.16
C ILE A 214 10.29 0.99 19.58
N SER A 215 9.82 2.06 20.23
CA SER A 215 10.21 2.39 21.61
C SER A 215 9.81 1.31 22.62
N LYS A 216 8.81 0.50 22.32
CA LYS A 216 8.35 -0.64 23.13
C LYS A 216 8.98 -1.99 22.72
N GLY A 217 9.92 -1.98 21.76
CA GLY A 217 10.71 -3.17 21.40
C GLY A 217 10.33 -3.86 20.08
N ALA A 218 9.48 -3.26 19.26
CA ALA A 218 9.28 -3.78 17.92
C ALA A 218 10.55 -3.63 17.07
N ASP A 219 10.89 -4.67 16.28
CA ASP A 219 12.07 -4.64 15.42
C ASP A 219 11.84 -3.75 14.18
N PRO A 220 12.57 -2.64 14.04
CA PRO A 220 12.45 -1.74 12.89
C PRO A 220 12.99 -2.38 11.58
N ASN A 221 13.76 -3.48 11.66
CA ASN A 221 14.24 -4.24 10.50
C ASN A 221 13.31 -5.39 10.09
N SER A 222 12.14 -5.48 10.70
CA SER A 222 11.12 -6.47 10.33
C SER A 222 10.83 -6.47 8.83
N ARG A 223 10.41 -7.63 8.31
CA ARG A 223 10.07 -7.83 6.91
C ARG A 223 8.63 -8.33 6.77
N ASN A 224 7.98 -7.99 5.64
CA ASN A 224 6.68 -8.56 5.30
C ASN A 224 6.79 -10.03 4.87
N ALA A 225 5.66 -10.68 4.60
CA ALA A 225 5.61 -12.07 4.13
C ALA A 225 6.34 -12.32 2.79
N PHE A 226 6.62 -11.27 2.02
CA PHE A 226 7.37 -11.34 0.75
C PHE A 226 8.87 -11.12 0.95
N GLY A 227 9.32 -10.87 2.20
CA GLY A 227 10.70 -10.58 2.54
C GLY A 227 11.13 -9.13 2.33
N ASP A 228 10.22 -8.20 2.00
CA ASP A 228 10.54 -6.78 1.85
C ASP A 228 10.68 -6.13 3.23
N PRO A 229 11.79 -5.38 3.50
CA PRO A 229 11.96 -4.62 4.74
C PRO A 229 10.92 -3.49 4.88
N LEU A 230 10.59 -3.11 6.12
CA LEU A 230 9.67 -2.00 6.43
C LEU A 230 10.05 -0.71 5.71
N LEU A 231 11.34 -0.40 5.63
CA LEU A 231 11.86 0.78 4.95
C LEU A 231 11.39 0.87 3.50
N PHE A 232 11.36 -0.26 2.77
CA PHE A 232 10.90 -0.28 1.38
C PHE A 232 9.41 -0.01 1.26
N LEU A 233 8.62 -0.50 2.20
CA LEU A 233 7.17 -0.28 2.22
C LEU A 233 6.84 1.20 2.46
N ALA A 234 7.56 1.84 3.40
CA ALA A 234 7.43 3.27 3.64
C ALA A 234 7.82 4.10 2.39
N ILE A 235 8.91 3.74 1.71
CA ILE A 235 9.35 4.39 0.47
C ILE A 235 8.31 4.26 -0.65
N GLU A 236 7.80 3.06 -0.89
CA GLU A 236 6.81 2.81 -1.94
C GLU A 236 5.51 3.59 -1.72
N ARG A 237 5.12 3.81 -0.46
CA ARG A 237 3.92 4.54 -0.05
C ARG A 237 4.11 6.05 0.04
N ASP A 238 5.34 6.54 -0.10
CA ASP A 238 5.69 7.96 0.07
C ASP A 238 5.53 8.48 1.50
N PHE A 239 5.71 7.63 2.49
CA PHE A 239 5.65 8.01 3.89
C PHE A 239 7.03 8.50 4.36
N ALA A 240 7.44 9.67 3.86
CA ALA A 240 8.77 10.22 4.13
C ALA A 240 9.08 10.38 5.62
N ASP A 241 8.08 10.79 6.41
CA ASP A 241 8.25 10.92 7.86
C ASP A 241 8.50 9.57 8.56
N CYS A 242 7.85 8.49 8.10
CA CYS A 242 8.15 7.14 8.60
C CYS A 242 9.54 6.67 8.14
N VAL A 243 9.96 7.01 6.92
CA VAL A 243 11.31 6.71 6.43
C VAL A 243 12.36 7.38 7.31
N GLU A 244 12.25 8.69 7.53
CA GLU A 244 13.17 9.46 8.37
C GLU A 244 13.22 8.89 9.80
N LEU A 245 12.07 8.53 10.36
CA LEU A 245 11.97 7.89 11.67
C LEU A 245 12.71 6.54 11.70
N LEU A 246 12.43 5.64 10.75
CA LEU A 246 13.10 4.35 10.66
C LEU A 246 14.62 4.50 10.52
N LEU A 247 15.08 5.46 9.69
CA LEU A 247 16.50 5.80 9.55
C LEU A 247 17.13 6.31 10.87
N ASN A 248 16.39 7.03 11.68
CA ASN A 248 16.85 7.50 12.98
C ASN A 248 16.93 6.37 14.01
N PHE A 249 16.11 5.35 13.90
CA PHE A 249 16.20 4.12 14.70
C PHE A 249 17.26 3.12 14.18
N GLY A 250 18.09 3.54 13.22
CA GLY A 250 19.24 2.76 12.78
C GLY A 250 18.90 1.52 11.94
N VAL A 251 17.82 1.57 11.15
CA VAL A 251 17.55 0.51 10.17
C VAL A 251 18.70 0.34 9.20
N ASP A 252 18.91 -0.88 8.70
CA ASP A 252 19.93 -1.13 7.69
C ASP A 252 19.60 -0.41 6.38
N VAL A 253 20.30 0.71 6.17
CA VAL A 253 20.16 1.58 4.97
C VAL A 253 20.61 0.88 3.68
N ASN A 254 21.37 -0.21 3.80
CA ASN A 254 21.85 -1.04 2.71
C ASN A 254 21.07 -2.36 2.57
N ALA A 255 19.99 -2.53 3.33
CA ALA A 255 19.12 -3.69 3.22
C ALA A 255 18.70 -3.90 1.76
N LEU A 256 18.69 -5.15 1.32
CA LEU A 256 18.26 -5.48 -0.04
C LEU A 256 16.83 -6.04 -0.03
N SER A 257 16.05 -5.60 -1.01
CA SER A 257 14.79 -6.26 -1.35
C SER A 257 15.06 -7.67 -1.91
N PRO A 258 14.06 -8.58 -1.99
CA PRO A 258 14.23 -9.89 -2.61
C PRO A 258 14.76 -9.84 -4.04
N LYS A 259 14.52 -8.74 -4.75
CA LYS A 259 15.05 -8.48 -6.10
C LYS A 259 16.48 -7.94 -6.11
N GLY A 260 17.10 -7.77 -4.94
CA GLY A 260 18.47 -7.23 -4.79
C GLY A 260 18.56 -5.73 -5.07
N TRP A 261 17.51 -4.97 -4.79
CA TRP A 261 17.49 -3.52 -4.92
C TRP A 261 17.75 -2.86 -3.57
N THR A 262 18.45 -1.73 -3.58
CA THR A 262 18.68 -0.89 -2.40
C THR A 262 17.49 0.06 -2.15
N PRO A 263 17.35 0.62 -0.92
CA PRO A 263 16.35 1.65 -0.63
C PRO A 263 16.44 2.87 -1.57
N LEU A 264 17.67 3.30 -1.93
CA LEU A 264 17.88 4.41 -2.85
C LEU A 264 17.40 4.08 -4.28
N MET A 265 17.53 2.82 -4.73
CA MET A 265 16.95 2.37 -6.01
C MET A 265 15.43 2.41 -6.01
N HIS A 266 14.80 2.06 -4.88
CA HIS A 266 13.34 2.18 -4.73
C HIS A 266 12.90 3.64 -4.73
N SER A 267 13.61 4.53 -4.01
CA SER A 267 13.33 5.97 -4.03
C SER A 267 13.47 6.55 -5.45
N ALA A 268 14.49 6.14 -6.18
CA ALA A 268 14.71 6.52 -7.57
C ALA A 268 13.61 6.04 -8.51
N LYS A 269 13.10 4.83 -8.31
CA LYS A 269 12.00 4.25 -9.11
C LYS A 269 10.67 5.00 -8.97
N PHE A 270 10.41 5.51 -7.78
CA PHE A 270 9.13 6.14 -7.44
C PHE A 270 9.19 7.67 -7.35
N GLY A 271 10.34 8.28 -7.67
CA GLY A 271 10.53 9.74 -7.63
C GLY A 271 10.50 10.33 -6.22
N ARG A 272 10.87 9.55 -5.19
CA ARG A 272 10.75 9.96 -3.78
C ARG A 272 11.95 10.81 -3.35
N ILE A 273 11.94 12.10 -3.70
CA ILE A 273 13.08 12.98 -3.50
C ILE A 273 13.46 13.20 -2.04
N ARG A 274 12.47 13.43 -1.14
CA ARG A 274 12.74 13.57 0.31
C ARG A 274 13.42 12.33 0.87
N THR A 275 12.93 11.17 0.52
CA THR A 275 13.47 9.89 0.94
C THR A 275 14.86 9.63 0.36
N ALA A 276 15.06 9.93 -0.94
CA ALA A 276 16.39 9.80 -1.58
C ALA A 276 17.41 10.69 -0.87
N LYS A 277 17.05 11.94 -0.54
CA LYS A 277 17.89 12.87 0.21
C LYS A 277 18.25 12.34 1.59
N ALA A 278 17.24 11.90 2.37
CA ALA A 278 17.45 11.34 3.70
C ALA A 278 18.37 10.09 3.69
N LEU A 279 18.23 9.23 2.69
CA LEU A 279 19.11 8.06 2.52
C LEU A 279 20.56 8.48 2.21
N ILE A 280 20.74 9.45 1.33
CA ILE A 280 22.08 9.96 0.96
C ILE A 280 22.75 10.61 2.18
N GLU A 281 22.02 11.41 2.98
CA GLU A 281 22.50 12.01 4.23
C GLU A 281 22.91 10.96 5.27
N LYS A 282 22.30 9.76 5.23
CA LYS A 282 22.72 8.62 6.06
C LYS A 282 23.89 7.82 5.49
N GLY A 283 24.50 8.30 4.39
CA GLY A 283 25.74 7.75 3.85
C GLY A 283 25.59 6.52 2.97
N VAL A 284 24.44 6.32 2.32
CA VAL A 284 24.31 5.23 1.35
C VAL A 284 25.22 5.44 0.15
N ASP A 285 25.79 4.37 -0.38
CA ASP A 285 26.56 4.42 -1.63
C ASP A 285 25.62 4.70 -2.82
N VAL A 286 25.71 5.93 -3.35
CA VAL A 286 24.92 6.41 -4.48
C VAL A 286 25.19 5.59 -5.76
N ASN A 287 26.36 4.97 -5.85
CA ASN A 287 26.81 4.16 -6.99
C ASN A 287 26.58 2.67 -6.82
N SER A 288 25.93 2.24 -5.74
CA SER A 288 25.53 0.86 -5.52
C SER A 288 24.78 0.29 -6.72
N THR A 289 25.01 -1.00 -7.03
CA THR A 289 24.41 -1.66 -8.18
C THR A 289 23.50 -2.83 -7.79
N SER A 290 22.39 -2.98 -8.50
CA SER A 290 21.54 -4.18 -8.42
C SER A 290 22.25 -5.41 -8.98
N LYS A 291 21.64 -6.60 -8.83
CA LYS A 291 22.15 -7.85 -9.44
C LYS A 291 22.40 -7.73 -10.95
N GLY A 292 21.66 -6.85 -11.66
CA GLY A 292 21.81 -6.56 -13.08
C GLY A 292 22.85 -5.46 -13.41
N GLY A 293 23.49 -4.88 -12.37
CA GLY A 293 24.40 -3.76 -12.51
C GLY A 293 23.70 -2.41 -12.75
N ALA A 294 22.40 -2.31 -12.55
CA ALA A 294 21.68 -1.04 -12.63
C ALA A 294 21.96 -0.20 -11.38
N THR A 295 22.21 1.11 -11.56
CA THR A 295 22.34 2.09 -10.49
C THR A 295 21.02 2.84 -10.25
N SER A 296 20.90 3.54 -9.11
CA SER A 296 19.75 4.42 -8.84
C SER A 296 19.58 5.48 -9.91
N LEU A 297 20.70 6.03 -10.45
CA LEU A 297 20.68 7.02 -11.54
C LEU A 297 20.08 6.42 -12.83
N MET A 298 20.41 5.18 -13.20
CA MET A 298 19.80 4.52 -14.35
C MET A 298 18.29 4.35 -14.18
N ILE A 299 17.86 3.97 -12.98
CA ILE A 299 16.45 3.76 -12.67
C ILE A 299 15.68 5.08 -12.71
N ALA A 300 16.18 6.13 -12.03
CA ALA A 300 15.60 7.46 -12.07
C ALA A 300 15.51 8.00 -13.51
N SER A 301 16.56 7.79 -14.30
CA SER A 301 16.60 8.21 -15.71
C SER A 301 15.55 7.50 -16.56
N GLU A 302 15.38 6.18 -16.39
CA GLU A 302 14.36 5.40 -17.11
C GLU A 302 12.93 5.84 -16.75
N ARG A 303 12.73 6.31 -15.52
CA ARG A 303 11.43 6.76 -15.01
C ARG A 303 11.13 8.22 -15.28
N GLY A 304 12.14 9.01 -15.69
CA GLY A 304 11.98 10.45 -15.93
C GLY A 304 11.97 11.29 -14.66
N GLU A 305 12.45 10.76 -13.56
CA GLU A 305 12.44 11.42 -12.26
C GLU A 305 13.57 12.47 -12.17
N LEU A 306 13.39 13.58 -12.89
CA LEU A 306 14.43 14.58 -13.09
C LEU A 306 15.04 15.13 -11.80
N GLU A 307 14.21 15.43 -10.79
CA GLU A 307 14.69 15.97 -9.52
C GLU A 307 15.55 14.94 -8.75
N VAL A 308 15.19 13.66 -8.82
CA VAL A 308 16.00 12.58 -8.25
C VAL A 308 17.30 12.41 -9.06
N VAL A 309 17.23 12.53 -10.39
CA VAL A 309 18.44 12.51 -11.26
C VAL A 309 19.40 13.64 -10.86
N LYS A 310 18.89 14.88 -10.69
CA LYS A 310 19.69 16.02 -10.24
C LYS A 310 20.35 15.74 -8.89
N LEU A 311 19.56 15.33 -7.90
CA LEU A 311 20.05 15.00 -6.58
C LEU A 311 21.17 13.95 -6.61
N LEU A 312 20.98 12.87 -7.39
CA LEU A 312 21.99 11.81 -7.52
C LEU A 312 23.29 12.32 -8.16
N VAL A 313 23.19 13.14 -9.20
CA VAL A 313 24.37 13.72 -9.89
C VAL A 313 25.12 14.71 -8.99
N GLU A 314 24.40 15.56 -8.26
CA GLU A 314 24.97 16.48 -7.25
C GLU A 314 25.76 15.73 -6.17
N HIS A 315 25.31 14.51 -5.83
CA HIS A 315 25.96 13.62 -4.88
C HIS A 315 26.89 12.59 -5.56
N GLN A 316 27.49 12.94 -6.71
CA GLN A 316 28.55 12.19 -7.39
C GLN A 316 28.13 10.81 -7.94
N ALA A 317 26.86 10.63 -8.30
CA ALA A 317 26.46 9.47 -9.08
C ALA A 317 27.22 9.44 -10.41
N ASN A 318 27.78 8.29 -10.76
CA ASN A 318 28.50 8.14 -12.01
C ASN A 318 27.54 8.18 -13.22
N VAL A 319 27.51 9.33 -13.91
CA VAL A 319 26.65 9.56 -15.09
C VAL A 319 26.98 8.62 -16.27
N ASN A 320 28.16 7.95 -16.24
CA ASN A 320 28.60 7.00 -17.24
C ASN A 320 28.68 5.56 -16.75
N ALA A 321 28.06 5.25 -15.60
CA ALA A 321 27.98 3.89 -15.08
C ALA A 321 27.38 2.93 -16.14
N LYS A 322 27.84 1.68 -16.13
CA LYS A 322 27.37 0.64 -17.06
C LYS A 322 26.75 -0.53 -16.31
N SER A 323 25.53 -0.88 -16.67
CA SER A 323 24.94 -2.15 -16.25
C SER A 323 25.65 -3.36 -16.88
N LYS A 324 25.30 -4.57 -16.45
CA LYS A 324 25.82 -5.81 -17.07
C LYS A 324 25.53 -5.91 -18.56
N ASN A 325 24.47 -5.27 -19.06
CA ASN A 325 24.13 -5.20 -20.49
C ASN A 325 24.78 -4.01 -21.22
N GLY A 326 25.56 -3.16 -20.51
CA GLY A 326 26.14 -1.95 -21.06
C GLY A 326 25.20 -0.74 -21.09
N THR A 327 24.01 -0.85 -20.54
CA THR A 327 23.08 0.29 -20.40
C THR A 327 23.70 1.34 -19.49
N THR A 328 23.60 2.61 -19.90
CA THR A 328 24.05 3.78 -19.15
C THR A 328 22.85 4.66 -18.76
N PRO A 329 22.98 5.62 -17.83
CA PRO A 329 21.89 6.52 -17.47
C PRO A 329 21.25 7.22 -18.67
N ILE A 330 22.06 7.71 -19.64
CA ILE A 330 21.53 8.36 -20.84
C ILE A 330 20.74 7.40 -21.73
N ILE A 331 21.18 6.14 -21.85
CA ILE A 331 20.44 5.10 -22.61
C ILE A 331 19.14 4.77 -21.89
N SER A 332 19.15 4.72 -20.55
CA SER A 332 17.92 4.52 -19.75
C SER A 332 16.93 5.67 -19.95
N GLY A 333 17.37 6.92 -19.86
CA GLY A 333 16.53 8.10 -20.14
C GLY A 333 15.99 8.13 -21.57
N ALA A 334 16.82 7.74 -22.53
CA ALA A 334 16.42 7.61 -23.93
C ALA A 334 15.39 6.50 -24.15
N ALA A 335 15.51 5.40 -23.41
CA ALA A 335 14.53 4.31 -23.41
C ALA A 335 13.19 4.71 -22.79
N GLY A 336 13.20 5.55 -21.76
CA GLY A 336 11.99 6.12 -21.13
C GLY A 336 11.34 7.25 -21.94
N GLY A 337 12.06 7.85 -22.88
CA GLY A 337 11.57 9.00 -23.67
C GLY A 337 11.65 10.35 -22.93
N HIS A 338 12.52 10.46 -21.96
CA HIS A 338 12.60 11.60 -21.04
C HIS A 338 13.66 12.62 -21.52
N GLU A 339 13.25 13.51 -22.45
CA GLU A 339 14.14 14.49 -23.07
C GLU A 339 14.85 15.40 -22.08
N ASN A 340 14.18 15.84 -21.02
CA ASN A 340 14.77 16.71 -19.99
C ASN A 340 15.87 16.00 -19.20
N VAL A 341 15.66 14.72 -18.87
CA VAL A 341 16.66 13.89 -18.19
C VAL A 341 17.87 13.67 -19.10
N VAL A 342 17.63 13.35 -20.38
CA VAL A 342 18.70 13.15 -21.37
C VAL A 342 19.51 14.41 -21.53
N ALA A 343 18.87 15.59 -21.67
CA ALA A 343 19.54 16.87 -21.75
C ALA A 343 20.42 17.13 -20.52
N TYR A 344 19.83 17.00 -19.33
CA TYR A 344 20.56 17.22 -18.08
C TYR A 344 21.76 16.29 -17.91
N LEU A 345 21.62 15.02 -18.26
CA LEU A 345 22.76 14.07 -18.21
C LEU A 345 23.87 14.44 -19.17
N LEU A 346 23.55 14.94 -20.39
CA LEU A 346 24.53 15.39 -21.37
C LEU A 346 25.27 16.63 -20.86
N ASP A 347 24.57 17.61 -20.30
CA ASP A 347 25.13 18.81 -19.70
C ASP A 347 26.08 18.48 -18.52
N ASN A 348 25.87 17.30 -17.87
CA ASN A 348 26.69 16.81 -16.77
C ASN A 348 27.70 15.72 -17.20
N GLY A 349 28.08 15.66 -18.47
CA GLY A 349 29.20 14.84 -18.95
C GLY A 349 28.83 13.40 -19.31
N ALA A 350 27.54 13.09 -19.54
CA ALA A 350 27.17 11.79 -20.10
C ALA A 350 27.76 11.62 -21.52
N LYS A 351 28.41 10.47 -21.75
CA LYS A 351 29.04 10.15 -23.04
C LYS A 351 27.96 9.69 -24.04
N LEU A 352 27.65 10.57 -24.99
CA LEU A 352 26.61 10.41 -26.00
C LEU A 352 26.72 9.11 -26.84
N HIS A 353 27.95 8.71 -27.17
CA HIS A 353 28.21 7.63 -28.12
C HIS A 353 28.34 6.23 -27.45
N MET A 354 28.09 6.14 -26.14
CA MET A 354 28.07 4.85 -25.47
C MET A 354 26.95 3.98 -26.02
N ALA A 355 27.19 2.67 -26.05
CA ALA A 355 26.25 1.68 -26.56
C ALA A 355 26.11 0.49 -25.62
N ILE A 356 24.95 -0.13 -25.64
CA ILE A 356 24.72 -1.42 -24.98
C ILE A 356 25.45 -2.55 -25.68
N LYS A 357 25.47 -3.74 -25.09
CA LYS A 357 26.24 -4.90 -25.62
C LYS A 357 25.96 -5.26 -27.10
N ASN A 358 24.75 -5.02 -27.59
CA ASN A 358 24.41 -5.25 -28.99
C ASN A 358 24.84 -4.14 -29.95
N GLY A 359 25.44 -3.05 -29.41
CA GLY A 359 25.90 -1.88 -30.16
C GLY A 359 24.83 -0.79 -30.35
N SER A 360 23.64 -0.90 -29.75
CA SER A 360 22.63 0.15 -29.85
C SER A 360 23.00 1.33 -28.97
N THR A 361 22.97 2.54 -29.56
CA THR A 361 23.20 3.83 -28.90
C THR A 361 21.90 4.38 -28.29
N ALA A 362 22.00 5.44 -27.48
CA ALA A 362 20.82 6.15 -26.94
C ALA A 362 19.87 6.61 -28.07
N LEU A 363 20.43 7.13 -29.19
CA LEU A 363 19.64 7.54 -30.35
C LEU A 363 18.85 6.38 -30.98
N MET A 364 19.48 5.20 -31.10
CA MET A 364 18.80 4.01 -31.62
C MET A 364 17.67 3.56 -30.72
N VAL A 365 17.90 3.55 -29.41
CA VAL A 365 16.90 3.12 -28.41
C VAL A 365 15.71 4.08 -28.40
N ALA A 366 15.96 5.40 -28.41
CA ALA A 366 14.88 6.40 -28.49
C ALA A 366 14.09 6.28 -29.80
N ALA A 367 14.79 6.07 -30.92
CA ALA A 367 14.17 5.91 -32.25
C ALA A 367 13.34 4.64 -32.35
N GLU A 368 13.80 3.50 -31.80
CA GLU A 368 13.08 2.23 -31.77
C GLU A 368 11.76 2.35 -31.00
N ARG A 369 11.73 3.15 -29.95
CA ARG A 369 10.57 3.35 -29.08
C ARG A 369 9.67 4.53 -29.48
N GLY A 370 10.03 5.29 -30.51
CA GLY A 370 9.22 6.38 -31.02
C GLY A 370 9.30 7.69 -30.22
N HIS A 371 10.34 7.88 -29.44
CA HIS A 371 10.50 9.05 -28.58
C HIS A 371 11.07 10.25 -29.35
N LEU A 372 10.25 10.89 -30.21
CA LEU A 372 10.65 11.98 -31.10
C LEU A 372 11.38 13.12 -30.41
N LYS A 373 10.86 13.61 -29.28
CA LYS A 373 11.48 14.73 -28.53
C LYS A 373 12.88 14.37 -28.06
N THR A 374 13.04 13.16 -27.53
CA THR A 374 14.34 12.65 -27.08
C THR A 374 15.31 12.48 -28.26
N VAL A 375 14.81 11.96 -29.40
CA VAL A 375 15.60 11.88 -30.65
C VAL A 375 16.12 13.26 -31.07
N LYS A 376 15.25 14.30 -31.06
CA LYS A 376 15.64 15.68 -31.40
C LYS A 376 16.71 16.22 -30.44
N VAL A 377 16.58 15.97 -29.13
CA VAL A 377 17.59 16.38 -28.14
C VAL A 377 18.94 15.69 -28.43
N LEU A 378 18.93 14.36 -28.62
CA LEU A 378 20.16 13.62 -28.90
C LEU A 378 20.83 14.08 -30.19
N MET A 379 20.08 14.35 -31.25
CA MET A 379 20.61 14.83 -32.53
C MET A 379 21.17 16.24 -32.39
N LYS A 380 20.50 17.15 -31.69
CA LYS A 380 21.02 18.51 -31.41
C LYS A 380 22.38 18.48 -30.70
N GLN A 381 22.60 17.46 -29.88
CA GLN A 381 23.86 17.22 -29.16
C GLN A 381 24.90 16.41 -29.97
N GLY A 382 24.63 16.17 -31.25
CA GLY A 382 25.58 15.53 -32.17
C GLY A 382 25.58 14.02 -32.16
N ALA A 383 24.43 13.39 -31.81
CA ALA A 383 24.31 11.93 -31.92
C ALA A 383 24.45 11.49 -33.37
N ASN A 384 25.26 10.46 -33.60
CA ASN A 384 25.57 9.98 -34.94
C ASN A 384 24.36 9.22 -35.56
N VAL A 385 23.73 9.86 -36.56
CA VAL A 385 22.59 9.28 -37.31
C VAL A 385 23.00 8.08 -38.18
N GLN A 386 24.34 7.93 -38.45
CA GLN A 386 24.89 6.79 -39.22
C GLN A 386 25.45 5.68 -38.30
N ALA A 387 25.28 5.80 -36.97
CA ALA A 387 25.77 4.79 -36.06
C ALA A 387 25.28 3.38 -36.43
N ARG A 388 26.08 2.35 -36.16
CA ARG A 388 25.76 0.96 -36.52
C ARG A 388 25.84 0.04 -35.30
N SER A 389 24.80 -0.68 -35.05
CA SER A 389 24.81 -1.75 -34.06
C SER A 389 25.72 -2.93 -34.49
N LYS A 390 25.99 -3.88 -33.63
CA LYS A 390 26.78 -5.07 -33.97
C LYS A 390 26.20 -5.90 -35.13
N ARG A 391 24.87 -5.84 -35.32
CA ARG A 391 24.17 -6.46 -36.47
C ARG A 391 24.14 -5.56 -37.70
N GLY A 392 24.76 -4.38 -37.63
CA GLY A 392 24.79 -3.39 -38.71
C GLY A 392 23.51 -2.58 -38.88
N TRP A 393 22.60 -2.61 -37.89
CA TRP A 393 21.41 -1.78 -37.92
C TRP A 393 21.77 -0.30 -37.66
N THR A 394 21.07 0.58 -38.37
CA THR A 394 21.20 2.05 -38.21
C THR A 394 20.01 2.62 -37.42
N PRO A 395 20.10 3.88 -36.92
CA PRO A 395 18.95 4.58 -36.33
C PRO A 395 17.72 4.60 -37.27
N LEU A 396 17.93 4.81 -38.57
CA LEU A 396 16.88 4.79 -39.57
C LEU A 396 16.19 3.43 -39.67
N MET A 397 16.96 2.33 -39.61
CA MET A 397 16.40 0.96 -39.66
C MET A 397 15.55 0.66 -38.42
N VAL A 398 15.97 1.08 -37.22
CA VAL A 398 15.19 0.82 -36.00
C VAL A 398 13.93 1.69 -35.96
N ALA A 399 13.99 2.94 -36.41
CA ALA A 399 12.81 3.80 -36.57
C ALA A 399 11.80 3.20 -37.57
N ALA A 400 12.32 2.70 -38.71
CA ALA A 400 11.50 2.02 -39.73
C ALA A 400 10.86 0.74 -39.20
N ALA A 401 11.56 -0.03 -38.38
CA ALA A 401 11.02 -1.22 -37.72
C ALA A 401 9.88 -0.89 -36.74
N GLY A 402 10.03 0.21 -35.98
CA GLY A 402 9.00 0.73 -35.08
C GLY A 402 7.77 1.28 -35.81
N GLY A 403 7.95 1.74 -37.06
CA GLY A 403 6.91 2.42 -37.83
C GLY A 403 6.76 3.91 -37.46
N HIS A 404 7.84 4.53 -36.99
CA HIS A 404 7.84 5.91 -36.50
C HIS A 404 8.11 6.90 -37.65
N THR A 405 7.05 7.32 -38.36
CA THR A 405 7.11 8.15 -39.58
C THR A 405 7.83 9.47 -39.34
N GLU A 406 7.52 10.19 -38.27
CA GLU A 406 8.16 11.49 -37.97
C GLU A 406 9.66 11.37 -37.69
N ILE A 407 10.06 10.31 -36.96
CA ILE A 407 11.47 10.05 -36.66
C ILE A 407 12.20 9.60 -37.95
N THR A 408 11.55 8.77 -38.76
CA THR A 408 12.08 8.33 -40.07
C THR A 408 12.31 9.55 -40.97
N ARG A 409 11.34 10.47 -41.04
CA ARG A 409 11.46 11.71 -41.80
C ARG A 409 12.62 12.58 -41.30
N LEU A 410 12.67 12.78 -39.99
CA LEU A 410 13.75 13.56 -39.36
C LEU A 410 15.11 12.98 -39.70
N PHE A 411 15.31 11.68 -39.65
CA PHE A 411 16.59 11.06 -39.98
C PHE A 411 16.93 11.22 -41.47
N LEU A 412 15.96 11.12 -42.37
CA LEU A 412 16.18 11.31 -43.80
C LEU A 412 16.52 12.77 -44.14
N ASP A 413 15.85 13.74 -43.51
CA ASP A 413 16.11 15.16 -43.66
C ASP A 413 17.51 15.55 -43.13
N GLU A 414 18.01 14.84 -42.10
CA GLU A 414 19.36 14.98 -41.54
C GLU A 414 20.40 14.10 -42.25
N GLY A 415 20.07 13.60 -43.45
CA GLY A 415 21.00 12.90 -44.33
C GLY A 415 21.34 11.47 -43.92
N ALA A 416 20.47 10.80 -43.18
CA ALA A 416 20.65 9.37 -42.91
C ALA A 416 20.66 8.58 -44.23
N ASN A 417 21.68 7.77 -44.43
CA ASN A 417 21.79 6.94 -45.62
C ASN A 417 20.79 5.79 -45.58
N TRP A 418 19.78 5.86 -46.45
CA TRP A 418 18.69 4.91 -46.53
C TRP A 418 19.06 3.56 -47.19
N ASP A 419 20.16 3.50 -48.00
CA ASP A 419 20.61 2.31 -48.71
C ASP A 419 21.59 1.44 -47.91
N VAL A 420 21.91 1.82 -46.68
CA VAL A 420 22.77 1.02 -45.81
C VAL A 420 22.15 -0.36 -45.62
N LYS A 421 23.00 -1.41 -45.75
CA LYS A 421 22.58 -2.81 -45.49
C LYS A 421 23.12 -3.26 -44.12
N SER A 422 22.27 -3.88 -43.35
CA SER A 422 22.67 -4.63 -42.15
C SER A 422 23.55 -5.84 -42.54
N LYS A 423 24.13 -6.53 -41.54
CA LYS A 423 24.91 -7.74 -41.80
C LYS A 423 24.08 -8.86 -42.46
N ALA A 424 22.77 -8.85 -42.32
CA ALA A 424 21.82 -9.78 -42.92
C ALA A 424 21.22 -9.25 -44.24
N GLY A 425 21.76 -8.16 -44.82
CA GLY A 425 21.31 -7.61 -46.11
C GLY A 425 20.01 -6.77 -46.03
N TRP A 426 19.53 -6.42 -44.81
CA TRP A 426 18.31 -5.61 -44.65
C TRP A 426 18.63 -4.12 -44.82
N THR A 427 17.82 -3.42 -45.63
CA THR A 427 17.73 -1.96 -45.69
C THR A 427 16.55 -1.48 -44.86
N ALA A 428 16.47 -0.16 -44.54
CA ALA A 428 15.34 0.43 -43.85
C ALA A 428 14.00 0.14 -44.58
N LEU A 429 13.99 0.25 -45.91
CA LEU A 429 12.80 -0.08 -46.74
C LEU A 429 12.39 -1.55 -46.61
N LYS A 430 13.34 -2.49 -46.72
CA LYS A 430 13.04 -3.92 -46.58
C LYS A 430 12.48 -4.25 -45.20
N VAL A 431 13.02 -3.63 -44.14
CA VAL A 431 12.50 -3.79 -42.79
C VAL A 431 11.07 -3.26 -42.66
N ALA A 432 10.79 -2.05 -43.15
CA ALA A 432 9.45 -1.47 -43.14
C ALA A 432 8.43 -2.34 -43.90
N LEU A 433 8.78 -2.80 -45.08
CA LEU A 433 7.91 -3.69 -45.91
C LEU A 433 7.64 -5.02 -45.19
N LYS A 434 8.67 -5.67 -44.67
CA LYS A 434 8.57 -6.95 -43.93
C LYS A 434 7.67 -6.85 -42.71
N LEU A 435 7.71 -5.73 -41.98
CA LEU A 435 6.94 -5.48 -40.77
C LEU A 435 5.60 -4.76 -41.03
N GLY A 436 5.22 -4.59 -42.31
CA GLY A 436 3.95 -3.98 -42.68
C GLY A 436 3.80 -2.50 -42.37
N LYS A 437 4.92 -1.76 -42.22
CA LYS A 437 4.96 -0.33 -41.91
C LYS A 437 4.76 0.49 -43.21
N LYS A 438 3.54 0.50 -43.74
CA LYS A 438 3.20 1.03 -45.08
C LYS A 438 3.60 2.50 -45.26
N GLU A 439 3.30 3.38 -44.28
CA GLU A 439 3.58 4.80 -44.34
C GLU A 439 5.09 5.07 -44.38
N VAL A 440 5.86 4.40 -43.49
CA VAL A 440 7.32 4.50 -43.47
C VAL A 440 7.93 3.95 -44.79
N ALA A 441 7.39 2.84 -45.32
CA ALA A 441 7.88 2.29 -46.57
C ALA A 441 7.62 3.25 -47.73
N GLN A 442 6.46 3.91 -47.76
CA GLN A 442 6.13 4.91 -48.78
C GLN A 442 7.08 6.12 -48.68
N GLN A 443 7.28 6.61 -47.48
CA GLN A 443 8.18 7.73 -47.22
C GLN A 443 9.62 7.43 -47.66
N LEU A 444 10.15 6.24 -47.37
CA LEU A 444 11.48 5.80 -47.80
C LEU A 444 11.59 5.74 -49.31
N LYS A 445 10.56 5.29 -50.03
CA LYS A 445 10.53 5.29 -51.49
C LYS A 445 10.54 6.69 -52.08
N GLU A 446 9.79 7.61 -51.50
CA GLU A 446 9.78 9.02 -51.91
C GLU A 446 11.17 9.69 -51.78
N PHE A 447 11.95 9.24 -50.79
CA PHE A 447 13.37 9.67 -50.64
C PHE A 447 14.35 8.94 -51.55
N GLY A 448 13.89 8.07 -52.41
CA GLY A 448 14.73 7.39 -53.42
C GLY A 448 15.14 5.95 -53.03
N ALA A 449 14.65 5.41 -51.93
CA ALA A 449 14.93 4.00 -51.59
C ALA A 449 14.27 3.07 -52.59
N ASN A 450 15.03 2.33 -53.34
CA ASN A 450 14.58 1.29 -54.27
C ASN A 450 14.69 -0.08 -53.59
N LYS A 451 13.93 -1.09 -54.11
CA LYS A 451 13.86 -2.44 -53.57
C LYS A 451 15.21 -3.12 -53.33
#